data_b44e1b7e1100c968fcadc310c3c5a5d4
#
_entry.id   b44e1b7e1100c968fcadc310c3c5a5d4
#
_cell.length_a   1.000
_cell.length_b   1.000
_cell.length_c   1.000
_cell.angle_alpha   90.00
_cell.angle_beta   90.00
_cell.angle_gamma   90.00
#
_symmetry.space_group_name_H-M   'P 1'
#
loop_
_entity.id
_entity.type
_entity.pdbx_description
1 polymer ?
#
loop_
_entity_poly.entity_id
_entity_poly.type
_entity_poly.pdbx_seq_one_letter_code
_entity_poly.pdbx_strand_id
1 'polypeptide(L)'
;LFRSWNQTETFEALQMYIDMNFQHLKDDVLSMIAGESVAVNTESFTNDMATFRTEDDVLTLLIHLGYLAYDDKTKTVKIPNSEIRAEYVNTVSVSDWGSVSKALKDSADTLNAIWQGREEQVSKAIEQAHFETSHIQYNDENALSYTISLALYAARNFYTIHRELAGGKGFADLVFIPKKQFAEKPALVVELKW
;
A
#
# COMPACT_ATOMS: atom_id res chain seq x y z
N LEU A 1 -12.74 -11.92 -27.30
CA LEU A 1 -13.72 -12.05 -26.19
C LEU A 1 -12.91 -12.15 -24.89
N PHE A 2 -12.61 -11.00 -24.30
CA PHE A 2 -12.10 -10.95 -22.93
C PHE A 2 -13.28 -11.32 -22.02
N ARG A 3 -13.18 -12.45 -21.31
CA ARG A 3 -14.10 -12.78 -20.25
C ARG A 3 -13.92 -11.71 -19.17
N SER A 4 -14.97 -10.96 -18.89
CA SER A 4 -15.14 -10.22 -17.67
C SER A 4 -14.92 -11.22 -16.52
N TRP A 5 -13.81 -11.11 -15.81
CA TRP A 5 -13.63 -11.78 -14.53
C TRP A 5 -14.76 -11.30 -13.64
N ASN A 6 -15.44 -12.24 -13.02
CA ASN A 6 -16.55 -11.89 -12.14
C ASN A 6 -15.98 -11.19 -10.91
N GLN A 7 -16.01 -9.87 -10.90
CA GLN A 7 -15.40 -9.02 -9.85
C GLN A 7 -15.74 -9.49 -8.43
N THR A 8 -16.93 -10.06 -8.24
CA THR A 8 -17.42 -10.54 -6.94
C THR A 8 -16.63 -11.74 -6.43
N GLU A 9 -16.38 -12.75 -7.28
CA GLU A 9 -15.64 -13.96 -6.87
C GLU A 9 -14.16 -13.65 -6.60
N THR A 10 -13.58 -12.73 -7.38
CA THR A 10 -12.19 -12.29 -7.24
C THR A 10 -11.99 -11.55 -5.93
N PHE A 11 -12.89 -10.65 -5.58
CA PHE A 11 -12.88 -9.87 -4.35
C PHE A 11 -13.01 -10.77 -3.11
N GLU A 12 -13.98 -11.69 -3.10
CA GLU A 12 -14.21 -12.61 -1.99
C GLU A 12 -13.00 -13.51 -1.74
N ALA A 13 -12.35 -14.02 -2.80
CA ALA A 13 -11.15 -14.82 -2.70
C ALA A 13 -9.98 -14.03 -2.08
N LEU A 14 -9.73 -12.82 -2.58
CA LEU A 14 -8.67 -11.96 -2.05
C LEU A 14 -8.92 -11.62 -0.58
N GLN A 15 -10.15 -11.27 -0.23
CA GLN A 15 -10.54 -10.97 1.14
C GLN A 15 -10.31 -12.18 2.07
N MET A 16 -10.74 -13.37 1.65
CA MET A 16 -10.54 -14.59 2.42
C MET A 16 -9.07 -14.85 2.76
N TYR A 17 -8.15 -14.64 1.80
CA TYR A 17 -6.71 -14.86 2.03
C TYR A 17 -6.09 -13.77 2.89
N ILE A 18 -6.49 -12.51 2.71
CA ILE A 18 -6.00 -11.40 3.54
C ILE A 18 -6.50 -11.51 4.98
N ASP A 19 -7.73 -11.96 5.19
CA ASP A 19 -8.34 -12.12 6.51
C ASP A 19 -7.83 -13.35 7.30
N MET A 20 -6.99 -14.21 6.68
CA MET A 20 -6.31 -15.31 7.39
C MET A 20 -5.39 -14.84 8.52
N ASN A 21 -5.08 -13.54 8.56
CA ASN A 21 -4.40 -12.85 9.65
C ASN A 21 -3.09 -13.52 10.11
N PHE A 22 -2.29 -14.01 9.16
CA PHE A 22 -0.94 -14.46 9.45
C PHE A 22 -0.09 -13.30 9.96
N GLN A 23 0.86 -13.62 10.84
CA GLN A 23 1.81 -12.66 11.36
C GLN A 23 2.54 -11.97 10.18
N HIS A 24 2.55 -10.65 10.17
CA HIS A 24 3.12 -9.79 9.13
C HIS A 24 2.38 -9.70 7.78
N LEU A 25 1.47 -10.59 7.42
CA LEU A 25 0.75 -10.52 6.14
C LEU A 25 0.04 -9.17 5.93
N LYS A 26 -0.53 -8.61 7.00
CA LYS A 26 -1.18 -7.30 6.96
C LYS A 26 -0.19 -6.20 6.60
N ASP A 27 0.99 -6.23 7.19
CA ASP A 27 2.06 -5.23 6.97
C ASP A 27 2.57 -5.33 5.53
N ASP A 28 2.75 -6.55 5.03
CA ASP A 28 3.17 -6.83 3.67
C ASP A 28 2.17 -6.31 2.64
N VAL A 29 0.88 -6.55 2.88
CA VAL A 29 -0.19 -6.04 2.01
C VAL A 29 -0.21 -4.52 2.01
N LEU A 30 -0.07 -3.88 3.17
CA LEU A 30 -0.04 -2.42 3.27
C LEU A 30 1.19 -1.82 2.58
N SER A 31 2.36 -2.44 2.74
CA SER A 31 3.59 -2.06 2.04
C SER A 31 3.40 -2.12 0.53
N MET A 32 2.80 -3.20 0.03
CA MET A 32 2.53 -3.36 -1.40
C MET A 32 1.47 -2.37 -1.92
N ILE A 33 0.44 -2.04 -1.13
CA ILE A 33 -0.52 -0.97 -1.46
C ILE A 33 0.22 0.37 -1.54
N ALA A 34 1.15 0.64 -0.62
CA ALA A 34 2.02 1.82 -0.65
C ALA A 34 2.97 1.86 -1.85
N GLY A 35 3.17 0.73 -2.53
CA GLY A 35 3.93 0.63 -3.80
C GLY A 35 5.28 -0.05 -3.65
N GLU A 36 5.52 -0.71 -2.52
CA GLU A 36 6.75 -1.42 -2.25
C GLU A 36 6.73 -2.86 -2.75
N SER A 37 7.91 -3.47 -2.69
CA SER A 37 8.08 -4.90 -2.91
C SER A 37 8.43 -5.55 -1.57
N VAL A 38 7.86 -6.72 -1.31
CA VAL A 38 8.03 -7.47 -0.07
C VAL A 38 8.79 -8.75 -0.37
N ALA A 39 9.70 -9.14 0.50
CA ALA A 39 10.42 -10.41 0.39
C ALA A 39 9.44 -11.60 0.54
N VAL A 40 9.64 -12.67 -0.21
CA VAL A 40 8.82 -13.87 -0.14
C VAL A 40 9.68 -15.11 -0.35
N ASN A 41 9.45 -16.13 0.46
CA ASN A 41 10.04 -17.45 0.27
C ASN A 41 9.03 -18.39 -0.42
N THR A 42 9.19 -18.56 -1.72
CA THR A 42 8.30 -19.43 -2.52
C THR A 42 8.64 -20.91 -2.43
N GLU A 43 9.76 -21.27 -1.81
CA GLU A 43 10.23 -22.67 -1.75
C GLU A 43 9.50 -23.52 -0.69
N SER A 44 8.90 -22.85 0.31
CA SER A 44 8.14 -23.53 1.38
C SER A 44 6.73 -23.94 0.95
N PHE A 45 6.21 -23.40 -0.14
CA PHE A 45 4.85 -23.63 -0.60
C PHE A 45 4.70 -25.06 -1.12
N THR A 46 4.06 -25.90 -0.35
CA THR A 46 3.57 -27.20 -0.80
C THR A 46 2.19 -26.97 -1.43
N ASN A 47 2.04 -27.25 -2.70
CA ASN A 47 0.86 -26.99 -3.55
C ASN A 47 -0.48 -27.59 -3.00
N ASP A 48 -0.60 -27.63 -1.69
CA ASP A 48 -1.79 -28.03 -0.94
C ASP A 48 -2.55 -26.77 -0.54
N MET A 49 -3.54 -26.41 -1.35
CA MET A 49 -4.42 -25.26 -1.10
C MET A 49 -5.22 -25.37 0.22
N ALA A 50 -5.08 -26.42 0.96
CA ALA A 50 -5.82 -26.64 2.21
C ALA A 50 -5.03 -26.28 3.47
N THR A 51 -3.73 -26.07 3.38
CA THR A 51 -2.88 -25.88 4.58
C THR A 51 -1.90 -24.73 4.42
N PHE A 52 -2.37 -23.51 4.65
CA PHE A 52 -1.49 -22.34 4.81
C PHE A 52 -0.88 -22.36 6.22
N ARG A 53 0.42 -22.24 6.33
CA ARG A 53 1.16 -22.25 7.59
C ARG A 53 1.83 -20.91 7.90
N THR A 54 2.15 -20.15 6.84
CA THR A 54 2.89 -18.89 6.93
C THR A 54 2.30 -17.85 5.98
N GLU A 55 2.68 -16.59 6.17
CA GLU A 55 2.39 -15.52 5.21
C GLU A 55 2.97 -15.81 3.83
N ASP A 56 4.15 -16.42 3.75
CA ASP A 56 4.78 -16.82 2.48
C ASP A 56 3.91 -17.76 1.64
N ASP A 57 3.19 -18.67 2.30
CA ASP A 57 2.26 -19.57 1.62
C ASP A 57 1.12 -18.79 0.96
N VAL A 58 0.56 -17.80 1.67
CA VAL A 58 -0.50 -16.92 1.14
C VAL A 58 0.03 -16.06 0.01
N LEU A 59 1.19 -15.41 0.20
CA LEU A 59 1.81 -14.57 -0.83
C LEU A 59 2.12 -15.40 -2.09
N THR A 60 2.63 -16.63 -1.93
CA THR A 60 2.91 -17.53 -3.04
C THR A 60 1.63 -17.93 -3.78
N LEU A 61 0.55 -18.22 -3.07
CA LEU A 61 -0.74 -18.47 -3.70
C LEU A 61 -1.23 -17.26 -4.49
N LEU A 62 -1.12 -16.05 -3.93
CA LEU A 62 -1.52 -14.83 -4.61
C LEU A 62 -0.69 -14.55 -5.88
N ILE A 63 0.57 -15.01 -5.94
CA ILE A 63 1.36 -15.03 -7.18
C ILE A 63 0.71 -15.96 -8.22
N HIS A 64 0.39 -17.19 -7.83
CA HIS A 64 -0.23 -18.18 -8.73
C HIS A 64 -1.60 -17.73 -9.25
N LEU A 65 -2.35 -17.01 -8.43
CA LEU A 65 -3.65 -16.45 -8.82
C LEU A 65 -3.54 -15.16 -9.66
N GLY A 66 -2.33 -14.60 -9.81
CA GLY A 66 -2.08 -13.39 -10.58
C GLY A 66 -2.36 -12.07 -9.84
N TYR A 67 -2.58 -12.12 -8.53
CA TYR A 67 -2.74 -10.92 -7.69
C TYR A 67 -1.42 -10.25 -7.33
N LEU A 68 -0.30 -11.00 -7.39
CA LEU A 68 1.03 -10.51 -7.14
C LEU A 68 1.96 -10.83 -8.30
N ALA A 69 2.90 -9.95 -8.58
CA ALA A 69 4.01 -10.16 -9.49
C ALA A 69 5.27 -10.50 -8.70
N TYR A 70 5.93 -11.59 -9.06
CA TYR A 70 7.16 -12.07 -8.44
C TYR A 70 8.38 -11.67 -9.26
N ASP A 71 9.40 -11.18 -8.59
CA ASP A 71 10.72 -10.94 -9.15
C ASP A 71 11.71 -12.01 -8.62
N ASP A 72 12.11 -12.92 -9.50
CA ASP A 72 13.00 -14.02 -9.16
C ASP A 72 14.42 -13.57 -8.78
N LYS A 73 14.85 -12.41 -9.27
CA LYS A 73 16.21 -11.89 -8.97
C LYS A 73 16.30 -11.35 -7.55
N THR A 74 15.29 -10.61 -7.13
CA THR A 74 15.24 -9.99 -5.80
C THR A 74 14.50 -10.83 -4.78
N LYS A 75 13.84 -11.93 -5.22
CA LYS A 75 12.98 -12.77 -4.37
C LYS A 75 11.90 -11.96 -3.66
N THR A 76 11.29 -11.03 -4.40
CA THR A 76 10.26 -10.15 -3.87
C THR A 76 8.98 -10.22 -4.67
N VAL A 77 7.88 -9.83 -4.04
CA VAL A 77 6.56 -9.67 -4.65
C VAL A 77 6.07 -8.24 -4.57
N LYS A 78 5.25 -7.85 -5.52
CA LYS A 78 4.57 -6.56 -5.55
C LYS A 78 3.21 -6.65 -6.23
N ILE A 79 2.34 -5.68 -6.00
CA ILE A 79 1.09 -5.55 -6.75
C ILE A 79 1.42 -5.14 -8.20
N PRO A 80 0.98 -5.93 -9.22
CA PRO A 80 1.46 -5.81 -10.59
C PRO A 80 1.05 -4.51 -11.30
N ASN A 81 -0.14 -4.00 -11.00
CA ASN A 81 -0.71 -2.85 -11.70
C ASN A 81 -1.75 -2.09 -10.85
N SER A 82 -2.25 -0.98 -11.38
CA SER A 82 -3.22 -0.12 -10.70
C SER A 82 -4.60 -0.76 -10.51
N GLU A 83 -5.00 -1.65 -11.42
CA GLU A 83 -6.30 -2.34 -11.38
C GLU A 83 -6.34 -3.32 -10.19
N ILE A 84 -5.35 -4.20 -10.11
CA ILE A 84 -5.20 -5.13 -8.98
C ILE A 84 -4.99 -4.35 -7.66
N ARG A 85 -4.27 -3.23 -7.70
CA ARG A 85 -4.11 -2.37 -6.51
C ARG A 85 -5.44 -1.82 -6.01
N ALA A 86 -6.34 -1.43 -6.91
CA ALA A 86 -7.67 -0.98 -6.53
C ALA A 86 -8.48 -2.10 -5.84
N GLU A 87 -8.33 -3.36 -6.28
CA GLU A 87 -8.96 -4.50 -5.61
C GLU A 87 -8.43 -4.70 -4.18
N TYR A 88 -7.11 -4.62 -3.96
CA TYR A 88 -6.52 -4.66 -2.62
C TYR A 88 -7.07 -3.54 -1.72
N VAL A 89 -7.13 -2.31 -2.24
CA VAL A 89 -7.65 -1.15 -1.49
C VAL A 89 -9.13 -1.34 -1.16
N ASN A 90 -9.93 -1.82 -2.10
CA ASN A 90 -11.35 -2.10 -1.87
C ASN A 90 -11.51 -3.17 -0.78
N THR A 91 -10.74 -4.27 -0.87
CA THR A 91 -10.75 -5.36 0.12
C THR A 91 -10.40 -4.83 1.51
N VAL A 92 -9.28 -4.12 1.64
CA VAL A 92 -8.84 -3.53 2.92
C VAL A 92 -9.86 -2.50 3.45
N SER A 93 -10.54 -1.76 2.56
CA SER A 93 -11.52 -0.75 2.96
C SER A 93 -12.82 -1.32 3.54
N VAL A 94 -13.15 -2.57 3.23
CA VAL A 94 -14.35 -3.25 3.78
C VAL A 94 -14.00 -4.23 4.89
N SER A 95 -12.74 -4.66 4.98
CA SER A 95 -12.21 -5.49 6.06
C SER A 95 -12.16 -4.70 7.37
N ASP A 96 -12.19 -5.38 8.51
CA ASP A 96 -12.07 -4.75 9.84
C ASP A 96 -10.61 -4.37 10.16
N TRP A 97 -10.00 -3.61 9.25
CA TRP A 97 -8.64 -3.08 9.40
C TRP A 97 -8.65 -1.67 10.00
N GLY A 98 -9.76 -1.30 10.64
CA GLY A 98 -9.90 -0.09 11.46
C GLY A 98 -9.51 1.20 10.71
N SER A 99 -8.46 1.82 11.19
CA SER A 99 -7.94 3.10 10.70
C SER A 99 -7.31 3.09 9.34
N VAL A 100 -6.68 1.98 8.96
CA VAL A 100 -6.12 1.85 7.60
C VAL A 100 -7.22 2.05 6.58
N SER A 101 -8.36 1.40 6.78
CA SER A 101 -9.56 1.59 5.95
C SER A 101 -10.02 3.04 5.95
N LYS A 102 -9.96 3.70 7.12
CA LYS A 102 -10.32 5.10 7.25
C LYS A 102 -9.31 6.01 6.54
N ALA A 103 -8.01 5.82 6.76
CA ALA A 103 -6.97 6.62 6.11
C ALA A 103 -7.06 6.55 4.58
N LEU A 104 -7.33 5.38 4.02
CA LEU A 104 -7.53 5.21 2.58
C LEU A 104 -8.77 5.96 2.08
N LYS A 105 -9.88 5.90 2.79
CA LYS A 105 -11.13 6.63 2.45
C LYS A 105 -10.93 8.14 2.52
N ASP A 106 -10.27 8.62 3.56
CA ASP A 106 -10.07 10.05 3.85
C ASP A 106 -8.89 10.65 3.06
N SER A 107 -8.13 9.83 2.31
CA SER A 107 -6.90 10.26 1.63
C SER A 107 -7.12 11.38 0.60
N ALA A 108 -8.29 11.43 -0.04
CA ALA A 108 -8.63 12.51 -0.96
C ALA A 108 -8.84 13.85 -0.23
N ASP A 109 -9.47 13.81 0.94
CA ASP A 109 -9.69 15.01 1.77
C ASP A 109 -8.37 15.50 2.36
N THR A 110 -7.49 14.58 2.78
CA THR A 110 -6.15 14.91 3.24
C THR A 110 -5.32 15.59 2.15
N LEU A 111 -5.35 15.07 0.93
CA LEU A 111 -4.67 15.68 -0.21
C LEU A 111 -5.24 17.08 -0.55
N ASN A 112 -6.55 17.24 -0.52
CA ASN A 112 -7.20 18.53 -0.70
C ASN A 112 -6.81 19.54 0.39
N ALA A 113 -6.66 19.09 1.63
CA ALA A 113 -6.19 19.92 2.74
C ALA A 113 -4.75 20.41 2.50
N ILE A 114 -3.86 19.57 1.97
CA ILE A 114 -2.50 19.97 1.57
C ILE A 114 -2.54 21.05 0.51
N TRP A 115 -3.31 20.87 -0.57
CA TRP A 115 -3.41 21.87 -1.64
C TRP A 115 -3.96 23.22 -1.17
N GLN A 116 -4.73 23.21 -0.09
CA GLN A 116 -5.34 24.42 0.49
C GLN A 116 -4.55 25.00 1.66
N GLY A 117 -3.40 24.39 2.03
CA GLY A 117 -2.56 24.82 3.15
C GLY A 117 -3.24 24.68 4.51
N ARG A 118 -4.16 23.71 4.67
CA ARG A 118 -4.86 23.46 5.93
C ARG A 118 -4.04 22.53 6.85
N GLU A 119 -2.97 23.05 7.41
CA GLU A 119 -1.96 22.31 8.18
C GLU A 119 -2.55 21.48 9.32
N GLU A 120 -3.47 22.05 10.10
CA GLU A 120 -4.08 21.36 11.24
C GLU A 120 -4.91 20.13 10.79
N GLN A 121 -5.59 20.21 9.66
CA GLN A 121 -6.34 19.08 9.11
C GLN A 121 -5.41 17.98 8.62
N VAL A 122 -4.31 18.34 7.96
CA VAL A 122 -3.28 17.41 7.50
C VAL A 122 -2.63 16.71 8.68
N SER A 123 -2.20 17.47 9.70
CA SER A 123 -1.57 16.93 10.91
C SER A 123 -2.47 15.91 11.60
N LYS A 124 -3.74 16.24 11.83
CA LYS A 124 -4.71 15.32 12.45
C LYS A 124 -4.92 14.04 11.62
N ALA A 125 -4.98 14.14 10.30
CA ALA A 125 -5.17 12.99 9.43
C ALA A 125 -3.95 12.04 9.48
N ILE A 126 -2.74 12.59 9.47
CA ILE A 126 -1.49 11.81 9.56
C ILE A 126 -1.33 11.22 10.97
N GLU A 127 -1.59 12.01 12.03
CA GLU A 127 -1.53 11.54 13.42
C GLU A 127 -2.50 10.38 13.66
N GLN A 128 -3.72 10.48 13.16
CA GLN A 128 -4.71 9.41 13.26
C GLN A 128 -4.26 8.16 12.50
N ALA A 129 -3.76 8.29 11.28
CA ALA A 129 -3.23 7.18 10.51
C ALA A 129 -2.02 6.54 11.23
N HIS A 130 -1.14 7.33 11.83
CA HIS A 130 0.04 6.86 12.55
C HIS A 130 -0.31 6.15 13.85
N PHE A 131 -1.18 6.72 14.66
CA PHE A 131 -1.58 6.13 15.95
C PHE A 131 -2.07 4.69 15.82
N GLU A 132 -2.69 4.38 14.72
CA GLU A 132 -3.33 3.11 14.49
C GLU A 132 -2.43 2.13 13.69
N THR A 133 -1.45 2.63 12.93
CA THR A 133 -0.38 1.80 12.37
C THR A 133 0.72 1.51 13.38
N SER A 134 0.88 2.29 14.44
CA SER A 134 1.90 2.12 15.49
C SER A 134 1.67 0.90 16.39
N HIS A 135 0.49 0.28 16.38
CA HIS A 135 0.26 -1.03 17.00
C HIS A 135 0.89 -2.19 16.22
N ILE A 136 1.28 -1.96 14.99
CA ILE A 136 2.11 -2.82 14.17
C ILE A 136 3.56 -2.56 14.64
N GLN A 137 4.26 -3.56 15.10
CA GLN A 137 5.52 -3.57 15.88
C GLN A 137 6.74 -2.82 15.30
N TYR A 138 6.58 -1.85 14.40
CA TYR A 138 7.67 -1.08 13.81
C TYR A 138 7.55 0.40 14.14
N ASN A 139 8.27 0.80 15.19
CA ASN A 139 8.59 2.19 15.50
C ASN A 139 9.82 2.61 14.69
N ASP A 140 9.74 2.58 13.36
CA ASP A 140 10.83 2.97 12.49
C ASP A 140 10.36 3.93 11.36
N GLU A 141 11.31 4.47 10.65
CA GLU A 141 11.10 5.37 9.52
C GLU A 141 10.20 4.76 8.42
N ASN A 142 10.24 3.44 8.26
CA ASN A 142 9.41 2.71 7.30
C ASN A 142 7.92 2.78 7.70
N ALA A 143 7.59 2.57 8.98
CA ALA A 143 6.22 2.65 9.46
C ALA A 143 5.61 4.04 9.22
N LEU A 144 6.40 5.10 9.46
CA LEU A 144 5.97 6.47 9.18
C LEU A 144 5.78 6.71 7.67
N SER A 145 6.68 6.20 6.86
CA SER A 145 6.59 6.28 5.41
C SER A 145 5.33 5.57 4.86
N TYR A 146 4.98 4.39 5.39
CA TYR A 146 3.73 3.69 5.03
C TYR A 146 2.50 4.49 5.44
N THR A 147 2.50 5.00 6.67
CA THR A 147 1.41 5.84 7.18
C THR A 147 1.11 7.00 6.24
N ILE A 148 2.15 7.74 5.84
CA ILE A 148 2.00 8.87 4.92
C ILE A 148 1.55 8.41 3.54
N SER A 149 2.09 7.30 3.03
CA SER A 149 1.70 6.73 1.74
C SER A 149 0.23 6.32 1.71
N LEU A 150 -0.32 5.84 2.82
CA LEU A 150 -1.74 5.48 2.96
C LEU A 150 -2.61 6.73 3.14
N ALA A 151 -2.21 7.66 4.01
CA ALA A 151 -2.92 8.92 4.22
C ALA A 151 -2.99 9.79 2.95
N LEU A 152 -2.04 9.62 2.03
CA LEU A 152 -1.96 10.30 0.75
C LEU A 152 -2.19 9.36 -0.44
N TYR A 153 -2.89 8.25 -0.24
CA TYR A 153 -3.13 7.27 -1.29
C TYR A 153 -3.74 7.90 -2.56
N ALA A 154 -4.70 8.80 -2.41
CA ALA A 154 -5.35 9.51 -3.51
C ALA A 154 -4.38 10.34 -4.38
N ALA A 155 -3.20 10.71 -3.85
CA ALA A 155 -2.18 11.44 -4.61
C ALA A 155 -1.71 10.66 -5.86
N ARG A 156 -1.82 9.33 -5.87
CA ARG A 156 -1.47 8.49 -7.02
C ARG A 156 -2.26 8.83 -8.29
N ASN A 157 -3.43 9.41 -8.16
CA ASN A 157 -4.23 9.86 -9.29
C ASN A 157 -3.60 11.08 -9.99
N PHE A 158 -2.90 11.93 -9.25
CA PHE A 158 -2.40 13.23 -9.68
C PHE A 158 -0.89 13.28 -9.85
N TYR A 159 -0.16 12.44 -9.09
CA TYR A 159 1.30 12.47 -8.96
C TYR A 159 1.96 11.16 -9.35
N THR A 160 3.20 11.27 -9.80
CA THR A 160 4.19 10.18 -9.75
C THR A 160 4.91 10.30 -8.41
N ILE A 161 4.95 9.22 -7.65
CA ILE A 161 5.53 9.20 -6.30
C ILE A 161 6.88 8.52 -6.38
N HIS A 162 7.90 9.19 -5.86
CA HIS A 162 9.26 8.68 -5.74
C HIS A 162 9.64 8.62 -4.27
N ARG A 163 10.29 7.55 -3.87
CA ARG A 163 10.89 7.38 -2.54
C ARG A 163 12.40 7.52 -2.69
N GLU A 164 13.04 8.04 -1.64
CA GLU A 164 14.51 8.20 -1.59
C GLU A 164 15.06 8.88 -2.85
N LEU A 165 14.40 9.95 -3.29
CA LEU A 165 14.85 10.66 -4.47
C LEU A 165 16.12 11.45 -4.17
N ALA A 166 17.22 11.15 -4.88
CA ALA A 166 18.47 11.86 -4.73
C ALA A 166 18.31 13.35 -5.08
N GLY A 167 18.59 14.23 -4.11
CA GLY A 167 18.50 15.68 -4.21
C GLY A 167 19.77 16.38 -3.76
N GLY A 168 20.73 16.62 -4.64
CA GLY A 168 21.95 17.34 -4.32
C GLY A 168 22.83 16.66 -3.27
N LYS A 169 22.75 17.08 -1.99
CA LYS A 169 23.59 16.54 -0.90
C LYS A 169 22.89 15.46 -0.04
N GLY A 170 21.68 15.05 -0.41
CA GLY A 170 20.92 14.07 0.36
C GLY A 170 19.81 13.42 -0.47
N PHE A 171 18.92 12.74 0.23
CA PHE A 171 17.73 12.10 -0.35
C PHE A 171 16.50 12.73 0.27
N ALA A 172 15.46 12.96 -0.54
CA ALA A 172 14.15 13.28 -0.05
C ALA A 172 13.37 11.97 0.16
N ASP A 173 12.76 11.79 1.32
CA ASP A 173 12.11 10.52 1.69
C ASP A 173 10.94 10.19 0.76
N LEU A 174 10.05 11.18 0.53
CA LEU A 174 8.94 11.03 -0.42
C LEU A 174 8.82 12.30 -1.28
N VAL A 175 8.76 12.12 -2.60
CA VAL A 175 8.57 13.20 -3.55
C VAL A 175 7.39 12.89 -4.47
N PHE A 176 6.45 13.82 -4.55
CA PHE A 176 5.26 13.74 -5.38
C PHE A 176 5.41 14.72 -6.55
N ILE A 177 5.69 14.20 -7.73
CA ILE A 177 5.84 14.99 -8.96
C ILE A 177 4.52 14.98 -9.72
N PRO A 178 3.91 16.15 -10.00
CA PRO A 178 2.66 16.20 -10.74
C PRO A 178 2.76 15.52 -12.11
N LYS A 179 1.77 14.71 -12.46
CA LYS A 179 1.66 14.18 -13.82
C LYS A 179 1.42 15.33 -14.80
N LYS A 180 1.82 15.14 -16.07
CA LYS A 180 1.72 16.19 -17.10
C LYS A 180 0.34 16.84 -17.21
N GLN A 181 -0.71 16.04 -17.06
CA GLN A 181 -2.11 16.50 -17.11
C GLN A 181 -2.56 17.29 -15.87
N PHE A 182 -1.74 17.34 -14.83
CA PHE A 182 -1.98 18.02 -13.56
C PHE A 182 -0.79 18.92 -13.18
N ALA A 183 -0.10 19.49 -14.20
CA ALA A 183 1.11 20.27 -14.01
C ALA A 183 0.86 21.58 -13.21
N GLU A 184 -0.40 22.00 -13.05
CA GLU A 184 -0.80 23.14 -12.22
C GLU A 184 -0.77 22.84 -10.71
N LYS A 185 -0.69 21.55 -10.33
CA LYS A 185 -0.59 21.16 -8.92
C LYS A 185 0.83 21.37 -8.41
N PRO A 186 1.00 21.75 -7.13
CA PRO A 186 2.32 21.89 -6.54
C PRO A 186 3.00 20.53 -6.43
N ALA A 187 4.31 20.47 -6.67
CA ALA A 187 5.11 19.32 -6.24
C ALA A 187 5.18 19.29 -4.72
N LEU A 188 5.14 18.08 -4.13
CA LEU A 188 5.23 17.92 -2.68
C LEU A 188 6.52 17.17 -2.34
N VAL A 189 7.21 17.65 -1.31
CA VAL A 189 8.38 16.97 -0.73
C VAL A 189 8.07 16.71 0.74
N VAL A 190 8.21 15.48 1.15
CA VAL A 190 8.01 15.05 2.52
C VAL A 190 9.33 14.53 3.06
N GLU A 191 9.78 15.13 4.15
CA GLU A 191 10.94 14.72 4.94
C GLU A 191 10.43 14.07 6.22
N LEU A 192 10.88 12.86 6.49
CA LEU A 192 10.54 12.12 7.70
C LEU A 192 11.58 12.45 8.77
N LYS A 193 11.12 12.87 9.93
CA LYS A 193 12.00 13.09 11.08
C LYS A 193 11.48 12.25 12.23
N TRP A 194 12.33 11.42 12.68
CA TRP A 194 12.11 10.54 13.84
C TRP A 194 12.73 11.13 15.09
#